data_6ffc9bdad9274345e930ae7b74dc2a45
#
_entry.id   6ffc9bdad9274345e930ae7b74dc2a45
#
_cell.length_a   1.000
_cell.length_b   1.000
_cell.length_c   1.000
_cell.angle_alpha   90.00
_cell.angle_beta   90.00
_cell.angle_gamma   90.00
#
_symmetry.space_group_name_H-M   'P 1'
#
loop_
_entity.id
_entity.type
_entity.pdbx_description
1 polymer ?
#
loop_
_entity_poly.entity_id
_entity_poly.type
_entity_poly.pdbx_seq_one_letter_code
_entity_poly.pdbx_strand_id
1 'polypeptide(L)'
;MDLVANNLSYKPDDQYHLNEVSFNFKEGNLYTILGRTLSGKTTLLKTIAGLLTPDSGEIEFDGKNFLKVPVWERNVAMVYQQFINYPHLNVFENIAFPLKQRKIDQSIIKEKVMDALKSVGLLGYENRKIQELSGGQQQRVSLARSLVKNAKILLLDEPLVNLDYKLREQLREEFKNLFSKGLADETILIYSTTDPRETMELNGEVIVLDEGKVLQVGPAKEIFENPNSLKVAEISNDPPMNIIEAKILDNHIRFEGIDVEAPQHLSKLTEDGLKIGLRSSDIELGENGHEFEVELAEISGSETLLHLKRGDTKIIVSIEEVLNFKIHDKVKINFKIDRAYAFHADGKLASSPFGGLNG
;
A
#
# COMPACT_ATOMS: atom_id res chain seq x y z
N MET A 1 -5.15 -2.19 -24.05
CA MET A 1 -3.74 -2.66 -24.01
C MET A 1 -3.49 -3.31 -22.67
N ASP A 2 -2.73 -4.40 -22.65
CA ASP A 2 -2.45 -5.18 -21.45
C ASP A 2 -0.93 -5.27 -21.22
N LEU A 3 -0.51 -5.14 -19.96
CA LEU A 3 0.83 -5.42 -19.52
C LEU A 3 0.81 -6.71 -18.70
N VAL A 4 1.35 -7.77 -19.25
CA VAL A 4 1.33 -9.11 -18.67
C VAL A 4 2.73 -9.53 -18.31
N ALA A 5 2.90 -10.04 -17.09
CA ALA A 5 4.15 -10.65 -16.66
C ALA A 5 3.92 -12.08 -16.21
N ASN A 6 4.87 -12.96 -16.57
CA ASN A 6 4.83 -14.38 -16.24
C ASN A 6 6.14 -14.78 -15.57
N ASN A 7 6.05 -15.25 -14.32
CA ASN A 7 7.13 -15.86 -13.54
C ASN A 7 8.43 -15.02 -13.48
N LEU A 8 8.28 -13.70 -13.29
CA LEU A 8 9.43 -12.82 -13.17
C LEU A 8 10.23 -13.14 -11.92
N SER A 9 11.53 -13.39 -12.10
CA SER A 9 12.46 -13.58 -10.99
C SER A 9 13.66 -12.67 -11.16
N TYR A 10 14.12 -12.09 -10.05
CA TYR A 10 15.31 -11.25 -9.98
C TYR A 10 16.03 -11.49 -8.65
N LYS A 11 17.27 -11.97 -8.74
CA LYS A 11 18.10 -12.35 -7.59
C LYS A 11 19.51 -11.77 -7.73
N PRO A 12 19.70 -10.46 -7.42
CA PRO A 12 20.99 -9.79 -7.59
C PRO A 12 22.09 -10.28 -6.64
N ASP A 13 21.70 -10.90 -5.55
CA ASP A 13 22.55 -11.47 -4.50
C ASP A 13 21.99 -12.83 -4.03
N ASP A 14 22.19 -13.19 -2.78
CA ASP A 14 21.67 -14.45 -2.23
C ASP A 14 20.15 -14.43 -1.95
N GLN A 15 19.50 -13.24 -2.06
CA GLN A 15 18.08 -13.08 -1.79
C GLN A 15 17.29 -12.73 -3.06
N TYR A 16 16.11 -13.30 -3.20
CA TYR A 16 15.18 -12.91 -4.26
C TYR A 16 14.57 -11.56 -3.95
N HIS A 17 14.69 -10.61 -4.89
CA HIS A 17 13.90 -9.39 -4.88
C HIS A 17 12.58 -9.56 -5.62
N LEU A 18 12.53 -10.46 -6.62
CA LEU A 18 11.32 -10.96 -7.27
C LEU A 18 11.46 -12.47 -7.41
N ASN A 19 10.42 -13.22 -7.10
CA ASN A 19 10.40 -14.66 -7.10
C ASN A 19 9.10 -15.17 -7.75
N GLU A 20 9.15 -15.51 -9.03
CA GLU A 20 8.03 -16.01 -9.84
C GLU A 20 6.81 -15.07 -9.85
N VAL A 21 7.05 -13.75 -9.87
CA VAL A 21 6.00 -12.73 -9.88
C VAL A 21 5.25 -12.75 -11.22
N SER A 22 3.94 -12.92 -11.16
CA SER A 22 3.05 -12.86 -12.32
C SER A 22 1.91 -11.87 -12.07
N PHE A 23 1.53 -11.11 -13.10
CA PHE A 23 0.42 -10.15 -13.06
C PHE A 23 -0.15 -9.91 -14.45
N ASN A 24 -1.36 -9.35 -14.50
CA ASN A 24 -1.98 -8.87 -15.72
C ASN A 24 -2.62 -7.49 -15.45
N PHE A 25 -1.99 -6.44 -15.94
CA PHE A 25 -2.45 -5.05 -15.80
C PHE A 25 -3.11 -4.57 -17.09
N LYS A 26 -4.33 -4.09 -16.98
CA LYS A 26 -5.13 -3.60 -18.10
C LYS A 26 -5.14 -2.08 -18.14
N GLU A 27 -5.14 -1.54 -19.35
CA GLU A 27 -5.33 -0.11 -19.60
C GLU A 27 -6.64 0.37 -18.96
N GLY A 28 -6.64 1.58 -18.46
CA GLY A 28 -7.80 2.17 -17.81
C GLY A 28 -7.95 1.83 -16.33
N ASN A 29 -7.04 1.04 -15.75
CA ASN A 29 -7.11 0.60 -14.36
C ASN A 29 -5.96 1.13 -13.51
N LEU A 30 -6.27 1.30 -12.21
CA LEU A 30 -5.31 1.58 -11.16
C LEU A 30 -4.95 0.28 -10.43
N TYR A 31 -3.67 0.01 -10.33
CA TYR A 31 -3.09 -1.09 -9.57
C TYR A 31 -2.25 -0.57 -8.43
N THR A 32 -2.50 -1.06 -7.22
CA THR A 32 -1.70 -0.72 -6.05
C THR A 32 -0.85 -1.92 -5.65
N ILE A 33 0.47 -1.76 -5.57
CA ILE A 33 1.39 -2.76 -5.04
C ILE A 33 1.61 -2.44 -3.56
N LEU A 34 0.94 -3.19 -2.69
CA LEU A 34 1.06 -3.07 -1.24
C LEU A 34 2.11 -4.05 -0.71
N GLY A 35 3.00 -3.59 0.13
CA GLY A 35 3.99 -4.47 0.77
C GLY A 35 4.93 -3.72 1.68
N ARG A 36 5.57 -4.45 2.60
CA ARG A 36 6.57 -3.89 3.53
C ARG A 36 7.80 -3.36 2.79
N THR A 37 8.62 -2.58 3.47
CA THR A 37 9.95 -2.20 2.96
C THR A 37 10.73 -3.46 2.61
N LEU A 38 11.45 -3.43 1.47
CA LEU A 38 12.19 -4.57 0.91
C LEU A 38 11.34 -5.73 0.37
N SER A 39 10.03 -5.59 0.23
CA SER A 39 9.17 -6.64 -0.35
C SER A 39 9.36 -6.85 -1.86
N GLY A 40 10.08 -5.97 -2.56
CA GLY A 40 10.34 -6.07 -4.01
C GLY A 40 9.56 -5.06 -4.87
N LYS A 41 8.75 -4.15 -4.29
CA LYS A 41 7.94 -3.16 -5.03
C LYS A 41 8.75 -2.32 -6.01
N THR A 42 9.77 -1.63 -5.51
CA THR A 42 10.67 -0.80 -6.33
C THR A 42 11.39 -1.63 -7.40
N THR A 43 11.77 -2.87 -7.10
CA THR A 43 12.40 -3.78 -8.06
C THR A 43 11.44 -4.11 -9.20
N LEU A 44 10.18 -4.41 -8.88
CA LEU A 44 9.14 -4.68 -9.88
C LEU A 44 8.91 -3.45 -10.78
N LEU A 45 8.75 -2.26 -10.19
CA LEU A 45 8.57 -1.02 -10.97
C LEU A 45 9.78 -0.72 -11.87
N LYS A 46 11.00 -0.89 -11.37
CA LYS A 46 12.23 -0.71 -12.16
C LYS A 46 12.34 -1.73 -13.30
N THR A 47 11.90 -2.96 -13.09
CA THR A 47 11.87 -4.00 -14.13
C THR A 47 10.88 -3.62 -15.24
N ILE A 48 9.68 -3.17 -14.91
CA ILE A 48 8.69 -2.66 -15.87
C ILE A 48 9.24 -1.43 -16.61
N ALA A 49 9.89 -0.52 -15.90
CA ALA A 49 10.53 0.67 -16.51
C ALA A 49 11.69 0.32 -17.44
N GLY A 50 12.25 -0.89 -17.34
CA GLY A 50 13.41 -1.33 -18.11
C GLY A 50 14.76 -0.90 -17.53
N LEU A 51 14.76 -0.50 -16.27
CA LEU A 51 15.96 -0.11 -15.52
C LEU A 51 16.67 -1.31 -14.90
N LEU A 52 15.95 -2.43 -14.77
CA LEU A 52 16.47 -3.71 -14.34
C LEU A 52 16.04 -4.78 -15.35
N THR A 53 16.92 -5.74 -15.59
CA THR A 53 16.63 -6.93 -16.40
C THR A 53 16.42 -8.09 -15.44
N PRO A 54 15.26 -8.77 -15.46
CA PRO A 54 15.04 -9.94 -14.62
C PRO A 54 15.95 -11.12 -15.05
N ASP A 55 16.24 -12.02 -14.13
CA ASP A 55 17.05 -13.22 -14.43
C ASP A 55 16.23 -14.26 -15.22
N SER A 56 14.91 -14.29 -14.99
CA SER A 56 13.98 -15.17 -15.71
C SER A 56 12.58 -14.57 -15.76
N GLY A 57 11.72 -15.18 -16.58
CA GLY A 57 10.35 -14.74 -16.81
C GLY A 57 10.22 -13.82 -18.03
N GLU A 58 9.00 -13.39 -18.27
CA GLU A 58 8.63 -12.60 -19.45
C GLU A 58 7.74 -11.44 -19.06
N ILE A 59 7.88 -10.32 -19.78
CA ILE A 59 6.91 -9.21 -19.77
C ILE A 59 6.46 -8.96 -21.20
N GLU A 60 5.17 -8.93 -21.41
CA GLU A 60 4.55 -8.54 -22.65
C GLU A 60 3.73 -7.27 -22.46
N PHE A 61 3.81 -6.38 -23.44
CA PHE A 61 2.94 -5.22 -23.55
C PHE A 61 2.27 -5.24 -24.91
N ASP A 62 0.93 -5.35 -24.89
CA ASP A 62 0.10 -5.47 -26.09
C ASP A 62 0.57 -6.61 -27.02
N GLY A 63 0.86 -7.79 -26.42
CA GLY A 63 1.32 -8.99 -27.12
C GLY A 63 2.75 -8.93 -27.65
N LYS A 64 3.53 -7.90 -27.31
CA LYS A 64 4.93 -7.77 -27.71
C LYS A 64 5.86 -7.96 -26.53
N ASN A 65 6.97 -8.67 -26.72
CA ASN A 65 7.98 -8.85 -25.67
C ASN A 65 8.54 -7.49 -25.24
N PHE A 66 8.16 -7.05 -24.04
CA PHE A 66 8.49 -5.74 -23.51
C PHE A 66 9.92 -5.66 -22.97
N LEU A 67 10.51 -6.80 -22.56
CA LEU A 67 11.88 -6.84 -22.07
C LEU A 67 12.90 -6.53 -23.18
N LYS A 68 12.55 -6.82 -24.44
CA LYS A 68 13.38 -6.52 -25.62
C LYS A 68 13.27 -5.07 -26.12
N VAL A 69 12.26 -4.32 -25.62
CA VAL A 69 12.07 -2.92 -26.00
C VAL A 69 13.11 -2.05 -25.27
N PRO A 70 13.93 -1.26 -25.96
CA PRO A 70 14.86 -0.34 -25.33
C PRO A 70 14.16 0.67 -24.42
N VAL A 71 14.79 1.07 -23.32
CA VAL A 71 14.19 1.96 -22.30
C VAL A 71 13.64 3.26 -22.90
N TRP A 72 14.38 3.86 -23.85
CA TRP A 72 14.00 5.13 -24.51
C TRP A 72 12.81 4.99 -25.48
N GLU A 73 12.46 3.75 -25.90
CA GLU A 73 11.32 3.46 -26.73
C GLU A 73 10.09 3.05 -25.92
N ARG A 74 10.30 2.70 -24.64
CA ARG A 74 9.17 2.36 -23.75
C ARG A 74 8.35 3.60 -23.44
N ASN A 75 7.04 3.51 -23.68
CA ASN A 75 6.13 4.59 -23.34
C ASN A 75 5.74 4.52 -21.84
N VAL A 76 6.75 4.61 -20.97
CA VAL A 76 6.64 4.52 -19.52
C VAL A 76 7.07 5.86 -18.90
N ALA A 77 6.33 6.33 -17.90
CA ALA A 77 6.77 7.39 -17.00
C ALA A 77 6.92 6.80 -15.58
N MET A 78 7.97 7.22 -14.87
CA MET A 78 8.20 6.77 -13.50
C MET A 78 8.48 7.96 -12.58
N VAL A 79 7.79 8.03 -11.46
CA VAL A 79 8.09 8.90 -10.33
C VAL A 79 8.76 8.04 -9.26
N TYR A 80 9.99 8.39 -8.93
CA TYR A 80 10.78 7.69 -7.93
C TYR A 80 10.42 8.16 -6.52
N GLN A 81 10.63 7.32 -5.53
CA GLN A 81 10.53 7.64 -4.10
C GLN A 81 11.36 8.87 -3.74
N GLN A 82 12.59 8.96 -4.27
CA GLN A 82 13.41 10.17 -4.24
C GLN A 82 13.10 10.97 -5.50
N PHE A 83 12.33 12.05 -5.38
CA PHE A 83 12.00 12.90 -6.51
C PHE A 83 13.27 13.51 -7.13
N ILE A 84 13.54 13.12 -8.37
CA ILE A 84 14.69 13.59 -9.12
C ILE A 84 14.24 14.74 -10.01
N ASN A 85 14.68 15.96 -9.70
CA ASN A 85 14.49 17.13 -10.55
C ASN A 85 15.83 17.57 -11.15
N TYR A 86 15.78 18.31 -12.27
CA TYR A 86 16.94 18.91 -12.90
C TYR A 86 17.27 20.24 -12.22
N PRO A 87 18.33 20.33 -11.40
CA PRO A 87 18.56 21.48 -10.52
C PRO A 87 18.94 22.76 -11.27
N HIS A 88 19.44 22.64 -12.49
CA HIS A 88 19.82 23.76 -13.37
C HIS A 88 18.66 24.33 -14.19
N LEU A 89 17.49 23.67 -14.17
CA LEU A 89 16.27 24.11 -14.85
C LEU A 89 15.29 24.71 -13.84
N ASN A 90 14.47 25.68 -14.31
CA ASN A 90 13.35 26.17 -13.54
C ASN A 90 12.18 25.15 -13.53
N VAL A 91 11.09 25.46 -12.84
CA VAL A 91 9.92 24.58 -12.73
C VAL A 91 9.31 24.30 -14.10
N PHE A 92 9.06 25.33 -14.90
CA PHE A 92 8.51 25.17 -16.26
C PHE A 92 9.39 24.27 -17.12
N GLU A 93 10.69 24.52 -17.13
CA GLU A 93 11.65 23.75 -17.93
C GLU A 93 11.78 22.29 -17.49
N ASN A 94 11.71 22.03 -16.18
CA ASN A 94 11.66 20.67 -15.65
C ASN A 94 10.48 19.89 -16.21
N ILE A 95 9.28 20.50 -16.17
CA ILE A 95 8.06 19.85 -16.66
C ILE A 95 8.07 19.76 -18.19
N ALA A 96 8.53 20.80 -18.89
CA ALA A 96 8.61 20.83 -20.35
C ALA A 96 9.64 19.83 -20.94
N PHE A 97 10.62 19.38 -20.13
CA PHE A 97 11.76 18.60 -20.61
C PHE A 97 11.37 17.38 -21.48
N PRO A 98 10.46 16.46 -21.06
CA PRO A 98 10.10 15.32 -21.88
C PRO A 98 9.38 15.70 -23.19
N LEU A 99 8.66 16.82 -23.22
CA LEU A 99 7.96 17.30 -24.42
C LEU A 99 8.98 17.90 -25.42
N LYS A 100 9.98 18.65 -24.92
CA LYS A 100 11.07 19.17 -25.74
C LYS A 100 11.88 18.04 -26.41
N GLN A 101 12.14 16.94 -25.69
CA GLN A 101 12.83 15.76 -26.24
C GLN A 101 12.04 15.12 -27.40
N ARG A 102 10.72 15.16 -27.34
CA ARG A 102 9.82 14.68 -28.40
C ARG A 102 9.64 15.68 -29.54
N LYS A 103 10.33 16.84 -29.52
CA LYS A 103 10.24 17.93 -30.52
C LYS A 103 8.81 18.43 -30.74
N ILE A 104 8.00 18.49 -29.67
CA ILE A 104 6.66 19.04 -29.70
C ILE A 104 6.72 20.56 -29.88
N ASP A 105 5.71 21.12 -30.55
CA ASP A 105 5.62 22.57 -30.75
C ASP A 105 5.59 23.35 -29.44
N GLN A 106 6.23 24.53 -29.44
CA GLN A 106 6.40 25.37 -28.24
C GLN A 106 5.06 25.86 -27.67
N SER A 107 4.05 26.10 -28.52
CA SER A 107 2.74 26.53 -28.10
C SER A 107 2.03 25.42 -27.33
N ILE A 108 2.11 24.19 -27.81
CA ILE A 108 1.53 22.98 -27.20
C ILE A 108 2.29 22.66 -25.88
N ILE A 109 3.61 22.83 -25.87
CA ILE A 109 4.40 22.64 -24.64
C ILE A 109 3.90 23.60 -23.55
N LYS A 110 3.71 24.88 -23.88
CA LYS A 110 3.25 25.88 -22.90
C LYS A 110 1.88 25.51 -22.34
N GLU A 111 0.94 25.15 -23.17
CA GLU A 111 -0.40 24.73 -22.74
C GLU A 111 -0.33 23.51 -21.80
N LYS A 112 0.32 22.42 -22.23
CA LYS A 112 0.41 21.20 -21.43
C LYS A 112 1.13 21.40 -20.10
N VAL A 113 2.19 22.22 -20.07
CA VAL A 113 2.91 22.52 -18.82
C VAL A 113 2.03 23.32 -17.86
N MET A 114 1.28 24.32 -18.37
CA MET A 114 0.38 25.11 -17.53
C MET A 114 -0.75 24.25 -16.96
N ASP A 115 -1.32 23.35 -17.76
CA ASP A 115 -2.35 22.40 -17.29
C ASP A 115 -1.79 21.45 -16.22
N ALA A 116 -0.58 20.94 -16.41
CA ALA A 116 0.07 20.10 -15.42
C ALA A 116 0.39 20.86 -14.13
N LEU A 117 0.85 22.13 -14.23
CA LEU A 117 1.08 22.97 -13.05
C LEU A 117 -0.23 23.25 -12.28
N LYS A 118 -1.32 23.46 -13.02
CA LYS A 118 -2.66 23.61 -12.42
C LYS A 118 -3.10 22.35 -11.70
N SER A 119 -2.91 21.18 -12.30
CA SER A 119 -3.32 19.89 -11.73
C SER A 119 -2.56 19.49 -10.47
N VAL A 120 -1.32 20.01 -10.29
CA VAL A 120 -0.51 19.76 -9.08
C VAL A 120 -0.46 20.96 -8.13
N GLY A 121 -1.29 22.00 -8.33
CA GLY A 121 -1.37 23.17 -7.46
C GLY A 121 -0.10 24.05 -7.43
N LEU A 122 0.63 24.13 -8.54
CA LEU A 122 1.88 24.91 -8.67
C LEU A 122 1.79 26.08 -9.68
N LEU A 123 0.59 26.58 -10.00
CA LEU A 123 0.46 27.80 -10.80
C LEU A 123 1.16 28.98 -10.11
N GLY A 124 1.88 29.78 -10.89
CA GLY A 124 2.67 30.93 -10.40
C GLY A 124 4.08 30.60 -9.95
N TYR A 125 4.49 29.31 -10.05
CA TYR A 125 5.84 28.85 -9.70
C TYR A 125 6.72 28.61 -10.94
N GLU A 126 6.24 28.88 -12.14
CA GLU A 126 6.84 28.52 -13.42
C GLU A 126 8.33 28.89 -13.53
N ASN A 127 8.65 30.11 -13.07
CA ASN A 127 9.98 30.68 -13.20
C ASN A 127 10.92 30.42 -12.01
N ARG A 128 10.41 29.78 -10.93
CA ARG A 128 11.22 29.47 -9.75
C ARG A 128 12.24 28.39 -10.04
N LYS A 129 13.40 28.50 -9.42
CA LYS A 129 14.41 27.44 -9.42
C LYS A 129 13.96 26.30 -8.51
N ILE A 130 14.38 25.08 -8.81
CA ILE A 130 14.02 23.91 -8.00
C ILE A 130 14.47 24.05 -6.54
N GLN A 131 15.64 24.65 -6.30
CA GLN A 131 16.18 24.85 -4.94
C GLN A 131 15.38 25.84 -4.08
N GLU A 132 14.51 26.66 -4.70
CA GLU A 132 13.63 27.61 -4.01
C GLU A 132 12.33 26.97 -3.55
N LEU A 133 12.11 25.69 -3.85
CA LEU A 133 10.93 24.93 -3.56
C LEU A 133 11.09 24.06 -2.31
N SER A 134 10.00 23.90 -1.53
CA SER A 134 9.95 22.87 -0.49
C SER A 134 10.01 21.45 -1.09
N GLY A 135 10.36 20.44 -0.28
CA GLY A 135 10.42 19.05 -0.73
C GLY A 135 9.12 18.58 -1.41
N GLY A 136 7.97 18.87 -0.84
CA GLY A 136 6.68 18.53 -1.44
C GLY A 136 6.38 19.29 -2.74
N GLN A 137 6.82 20.55 -2.87
CA GLN A 137 6.71 21.28 -4.13
C GLN A 137 7.62 20.66 -5.22
N GLN A 138 8.84 20.24 -4.86
CA GLN A 138 9.74 19.54 -5.78
C GLN A 138 9.17 18.20 -6.24
N GLN A 139 8.49 17.46 -5.34
CA GLN A 139 7.82 16.23 -5.67
C GLN A 139 6.67 16.45 -6.66
N ARG A 140 5.85 17.48 -6.45
CA ARG A 140 4.78 17.87 -7.38
C ARG A 140 5.32 18.28 -8.76
N VAL A 141 6.50 18.90 -8.85
CA VAL A 141 7.17 19.16 -10.12
C VAL A 141 7.55 17.85 -10.83
N SER A 142 8.10 16.87 -10.09
CA SER A 142 8.43 15.56 -10.65
C SER A 142 7.19 14.81 -11.14
N LEU A 143 6.09 14.88 -10.38
CA LEU A 143 4.80 14.33 -10.78
C LEU A 143 4.27 15.02 -12.05
N ALA A 144 4.21 16.35 -12.09
CA ALA A 144 3.75 17.11 -13.25
C ALA A 144 4.56 16.76 -14.52
N ARG A 145 5.90 16.62 -14.38
CA ARG A 145 6.76 16.15 -15.46
C ARG A 145 6.40 14.77 -15.99
N SER A 146 5.99 13.87 -15.11
CA SER A 146 5.56 12.53 -15.51
C SER A 146 4.19 12.54 -16.19
N LEU A 147 3.27 13.38 -15.73
CA LEU A 147 1.94 13.54 -16.31
C LEU A 147 1.97 14.11 -17.73
N VAL A 148 2.77 15.16 -17.98
CA VAL A 148 2.87 15.77 -19.33
C VAL A 148 3.42 14.79 -20.39
N LYS A 149 4.12 13.76 -19.95
CA LYS A 149 4.64 12.72 -20.86
C LYS A 149 3.51 11.93 -21.52
N ASN A 150 2.32 11.90 -20.92
CA ASN A 150 1.16 11.13 -21.39
C ASN A 150 1.57 9.69 -21.76
N ALA A 151 2.17 9.01 -20.80
CA ALA A 151 2.72 7.68 -20.99
C ALA A 151 1.61 6.63 -20.89
N LYS A 152 1.75 5.53 -21.62
CA LYS A 152 0.82 4.38 -21.57
C LYS A 152 0.94 3.60 -20.25
N ILE A 153 2.08 3.71 -19.58
CA ILE A 153 2.31 3.13 -18.26
C ILE A 153 2.88 4.22 -17.35
N LEU A 154 2.19 4.51 -16.25
CA LEU A 154 2.63 5.44 -15.21
C LEU A 154 2.95 4.67 -13.94
N LEU A 155 4.20 4.74 -13.50
CA LEU A 155 4.74 4.09 -12.31
C LEU A 155 5.00 5.12 -11.22
N LEU A 156 4.40 4.92 -10.05
CA LEU A 156 4.56 5.77 -8.87
C LEU A 156 5.16 4.94 -7.73
N ASP A 157 6.44 5.19 -7.43
CA ASP A 157 7.18 4.43 -6.42
C ASP A 157 7.14 5.15 -5.07
N GLU A 158 6.26 4.73 -4.18
CA GLU A 158 6.03 5.30 -2.85
C GLU A 158 5.97 6.85 -2.88
N PRO A 159 5.10 7.45 -3.70
CA PRO A 159 5.17 8.88 -4.03
C PRO A 159 4.81 9.79 -2.86
N LEU A 160 4.25 9.30 -1.76
CA LEU A 160 3.84 10.08 -0.60
C LEU A 160 4.73 9.86 0.65
N VAL A 161 5.70 8.96 0.56
CA VAL A 161 6.67 8.72 1.64
C VAL A 161 7.60 9.95 1.77
N ASN A 162 8.02 10.28 3.00
CA ASN A 162 8.88 11.43 3.34
C ASN A 162 8.20 12.81 3.28
N LEU A 163 6.88 12.86 3.25
CA LEU A 163 6.11 14.09 3.37
C LEU A 163 5.55 14.26 4.79
N ASP A 164 5.41 15.51 5.23
CA ASP A 164 4.64 15.81 6.43
C ASP A 164 3.17 15.40 6.26
N TYR A 165 2.49 15.15 7.37
CA TYR A 165 1.12 14.65 7.39
C TYR A 165 0.17 15.50 6.55
N LYS A 166 0.19 16.84 6.73
CA LYS A 166 -0.73 17.74 6.04
C LYS A 166 -0.53 17.72 4.52
N LEU A 167 0.71 17.68 4.08
CA LEU A 167 1.04 17.64 2.66
C LEU A 167 0.70 16.27 2.07
N ARG A 168 0.91 15.19 2.82
CA ARG A 168 0.51 13.83 2.40
C ARG A 168 -0.97 13.75 2.14
N GLU A 169 -1.82 14.25 3.07
CA GLU A 169 -3.27 14.29 2.89
C GLU A 169 -3.68 15.12 1.66
N GLN A 170 -3.09 16.30 1.48
CA GLN A 170 -3.38 17.12 0.30
C GLN A 170 -3.04 16.42 -1.01
N LEU A 171 -1.86 15.82 -1.10
CA LEU A 171 -1.45 15.09 -2.31
C LEU A 171 -2.26 13.82 -2.53
N ARG A 172 -2.68 13.14 -1.48
CA ARG A 172 -3.56 11.97 -1.56
C ARG A 172 -4.88 12.34 -2.21
N GLU A 173 -5.51 13.43 -1.78
CA GLU A 173 -6.73 13.98 -2.39
C GLU A 173 -6.48 14.41 -3.85
N GLU A 174 -5.36 15.05 -4.14
CA GLU A 174 -4.98 15.43 -5.50
C GLU A 174 -4.82 14.20 -6.40
N PHE A 175 -4.16 13.13 -5.93
CA PHE A 175 -4.05 11.85 -6.66
C PHE A 175 -5.43 11.24 -6.91
N LYS A 176 -6.27 11.13 -5.89
CA LYS A 176 -7.63 10.61 -6.02
C LYS A 176 -8.43 11.39 -7.08
N ASN A 177 -8.33 12.71 -7.06
CA ASN A 177 -8.96 13.58 -8.06
C ASN A 177 -8.38 13.43 -9.47
N LEU A 178 -7.07 13.24 -9.60
CA LEU A 178 -6.41 13.01 -10.88
C LEU A 178 -6.84 11.67 -11.48
N PHE A 179 -6.94 10.63 -10.65
CA PHE A 179 -7.31 9.28 -11.09
C PHE A 179 -8.80 9.16 -11.40
N SER A 180 -9.68 9.87 -10.67
CA SER A 180 -11.12 9.87 -10.94
C SER A 180 -11.53 10.68 -12.17
N LYS A 181 -10.68 11.58 -12.67
CA LYS A 181 -10.97 12.47 -13.81
C LYS A 181 -10.55 11.93 -15.18
N GLY A 182 -10.42 10.61 -15.34
CA GLY A 182 -10.15 9.99 -16.65
C GLY A 182 -8.69 10.02 -17.10
N LEU A 183 -7.73 10.34 -16.20
CA LEU A 183 -6.31 10.20 -16.51
C LEU A 183 -5.94 8.73 -16.76
N ALA A 184 -6.74 7.83 -16.20
CA ALA A 184 -6.57 6.40 -16.32
C ALA A 184 -7.13 5.80 -17.63
N ASP A 185 -8.03 6.49 -18.36
CA ASP A 185 -8.78 5.88 -19.47
C ASP A 185 -7.91 5.25 -20.57
N GLU A 186 -6.70 5.77 -20.76
CA GLU A 186 -5.73 5.27 -21.73
C GLU A 186 -4.36 4.93 -21.13
N THR A 187 -4.27 4.74 -19.81
CA THR A 187 -3.02 4.54 -19.09
C THR A 187 -3.14 3.37 -18.12
N ILE A 188 -2.13 2.52 -18.03
CA ILE A 188 -1.97 1.59 -16.91
C ILE A 188 -1.27 2.34 -15.79
N LEU A 189 -1.96 2.49 -14.67
CA LEU A 189 -1.43 3.19 -13.51
C LEU A 189 -1.01 2.20 -12.44
N ILE A 190 0.26 2.25 -12.02
CA ILE A 190 0.81 1.37 -11.00
C ILE A 190 1.39 2.21 -9.88
N TYR A 191 0.82 2.07 -8.70
CA TYR A 191 1.17 2.80 -7.48
C TYR A 191 1.72 1.85 -6.44
N SER A 192 2.94 2.05 -5.96
CA SER A 192 3.47 1.25 -4.85
C SER A 192 3.39 2.01 -3.53
N THR A 193 3.06 1.30 -2.46
CA THR A 193 2.98 1.87 -1.11
C THR A 193 3.28 0.84 -0.03
N THR A 194 3.67 1.33 1.14
CA THR A 194 3.74 0.55 2.39
C THR A 194 2.51 0.82 3.28
N ASP A 195 1.68 1.81 2.93
CA ASP A 195 0.52 2.23 3.72
C ASP A 195 -0.77 1.58 3.20
N PRO A 196 -1.41 0.68 3.95
CA PRO A 196 -2.67 0.07 3.54
C PRO A 196 -3.84 1.06 3.43
N ARG A 197 -3.78 2.21 4.15
CA ARG A 197 -4.81 3.26 4.06
C ARG A 197 -4.83 3.87 2.67
N GLU A 198 -3.65 4.15 2.08
CA GLU A 198 -3.57 4.64 0.70
C GLU A 198 -4.21 3.66 -0.29
N THR A 199 -4.00 2.37 -0.08
CA THR A 199 -4.58 1.30 -0.89
C THR A 199 -6.11 1.31 -0.86
N MET A 200 -6.69 1.46 0.33
CA MET A 200 -8.14 1.53 0.51
C MET A 200 -8.75 2.79 -0.11
N GLU A 201 -8.08 3.93 0.02
CA GLU A 201 -8.56 5.20 -0.51
C GLU A 201 -8.50 5.29 -2.03
N LEU A 202 -7.45 4.73 -2.63
CA LEU A 202 -7.30 4.67 -4.08
C LEU A 202 -8.29 3.70 -4.74
N ASN A 203 -8.77 2.71 -3.98
CA ASN A 203 -9.83 1.77 -4.35
C ASN A 203 -9.62 1.08 -5.73
N GLY A 204 -8.37 0.75 -6.03
CA GLY A 204 -7.98 -0.01 -7.22
C GLY A 204 -7.89 -1.51 -6.98
N GLU A 205 -7.32 -2.23 -7.95
CA GLU A 205 -6.89 -3.61 -7.76
C GLU A 205 -5.55 -3.63 -7.01
N VAL A 206 -5.44 -4.49 -6.00
CA VAL A 206 -4.28 -4.57 -5.11
C VAL A 206 -3.51 -5.84 -5.34
N ILE A 207 -2.19 -5.71 -5.39
CA ILE A 207 -1.24 -6.81 -5.37
C ILE A 207 -0.48 -6.73 -4.05
N VAL A 208 -0.69 -7.68 -3.17
CA VAL A 208 0.10 -7.78 -1.93
C VAL A 208 1.39 -8.51 -2.24
N LEU A 209 2.51 -7.83 -2.02
CA LEU A 209 3.85 -8.33 -2.31
C LEU A 209 4.66 -8.43 -1.02
N ASP A 210 5.27 -9.59 -0.76
CA ASP A 210 6.20 -9.79 0.35
C ASP A 210 7.33 -10.73 -0.06
N GLU A 211 8.55 -10.42 0.35
CA GLU A 211 9.76 -11.20 0.03
C GLU A 211 9.87 -11.59 -1.45
N GLY A 212 9.50 -10.67 -2.33
CA GLY A 212 9.52 -10.86 -3.78
C GLY A 212 8.38 -11.71 -4.33
N LYS A 213 7.42 -12.17 -3.53
CA LYS A 213 6.29 -13.02 -3.95
C LYS A 213 4.97 -12.28 -3.89
N VAL A 214 4.11 -12.57 -4.85
CA VAL A 214 2.71 -12.15 -4.80
C VAL A 214 1.96 -13.07 -3.85
N LEU A 215 1.39 -12.49 -2.77
CA LEU A 215 0.64 -13.23 -1.77
C LEU A 215 -0.86 -13.27 -2.08
N GLN A 216 -1.43 -12.16 -2.54
CA GLN A 216 -2.84 -12.05 -2.90
C GLN A 216 -3.03 -10.94 -3.93
N VAL A 217 -4.01 -11.12 -4.82
CA VAL A 217 -4.45 -10.11 -5.79
C VAL A 217 -5.97 -10.00 -5.70
N GLY A 218 -6.49 -8.78 -5.70
CA GLY A 218 -7.93 -8.54 -5.70
C GLY A 218 -8.27 -7.08 -5.40
N PRO A 219 -9.56 -6.73 -5.39
CA PRO A 219 -10.02 -5.41 -4.97
C PRO A 219 -9.55 -5.06 -3.56
N ALA A 220 -9.24 -3.79 -3.30
CA ALA A 220 -8.75 -3.33 -2.00
C ALA A 220 -9.64 -3.79 -0.83
N LYS A 221 -10.97 -3.68 -1.01
CA LYS A 221 -11.95 -4.13 -0.02
C LYS A 221 -11.83 -5.63 0.28
N GLU A 222 -11.67 -6.47 -0.74
CA GLU A 222 -11.55 -7.92 -0.55
C GLU A 222 -10.26 -8.30 0.16
N ILE A 223 -9.12 -7.68 -0.20
CA ILE A 223 -7.83 -7.87 0.49
C ILE A 223 -7.96 -7.56 1.98
N PHE A 224 -8.66 -6.47 2.30
CA PHE A 224 -8.88 -6.06 3.69
C PHE A 224 -9.86 -6.96 4.43
N GLU A 225 -11.02 -7.29 3.82
CA GLU A 225 -12.07 -8.08 4.47
C GLU A 225 -11.75 -9.57 4.53
N ASN A 226 -11.09 -10.12 3.51
CA ASN A 226 -10.80 -11.54 3.36
C ASN A 226 -9.32 -11.77 2.99
N PRO A 227 -8.37 -11.41 3.89
CA PRO A 227 -6.96 -11.72 3.66
C PRO A 227 -6.78 -13.23 3.62
N ASN A 228 -6.20 -13.77 2.54
CA ASN A 228 -6.03 -15.22 2.37
C ASN A 228 -5.07 -15.88 3.37
N SER A 229 -4.30 -15.06 4.07
CA SER A 229 -3.30 -15.53 5.04
C SER A 229 -3.03 -14.50 6.14
N LEU A 230 -2.47 -14.96 7.24
CA LEU A 230 -1.94 -14.16 8.33
C LEU A 230 -1.02 -13.05 7.84
N LYS A 231 -0.14 -13.37 6.90
CA LYS A 231 0.83 -12.42 6.35
C LYS A 231 0.13 -11.28 5.60
N VAL A 232 -0.89 -11.59 4.81
CA VAL A 232 -1.71 -10.57 4.14
C VAL A 232 -2.48 -9.74 5.16
N ALA A 233 -3.06 -10.36 6.19
CA ALA A 233 -3.76 -9.66 7.26
C ALA A 233 -2.85 -8.67 8.01
N GLU A 234 -1.59 -9.04 8.26
CA GLU A 234 -0.60 -8.16 8.88
C GLU A 234 -0.20 -6.98 7.97
N ILE A 235 -0.04 -7.23 6.65
CA ILE A 235 0.40 -6.21 5.69
C ILE A 235 -0.73 -5.24 5.36
N SER A 236 -1.98 -5.71 5.32
CA SER A 236 -3.15 -4.91 4.95
C SER A 236 -3.76 -4.10 6.09
N ASN A 237 -3.18 -4.11 7.27
CA ASN A 237 -3.64 -3.35 8.43
C ASN A 237 -2.52 -2.47 9.03
N ASP A 238 -2.89 -1.27 9.48
CA ASP A 238 -2.02 -0.34 10.21
C ASP A 238 -2.82 0.32 11.36
N PRO A 239 -2.51 -0.03 12.62
CA PRO A 239 -1.53 -1.02 13.08
C PRO A 239 -1.81 -2.45 12.57
N PRO A 240 -0.79 -3.33 12.54
CA PRO A 240 -0.98 -4.73 12.12
C PRO A 240 -2.06 -5.43 12.93
N MET A 241 -2.75 -6.39 12.31
CA MET A 241 -3.76 -7.20 12.99
C MET A 241 -3.16 -7.90 14.23
N ASN A 242 -3.86 -7.84 15.35
CA ASN A 242 -3.50 -8.59 16.56
C ASN A 242 -3.72 -10.07 16.32
N ILE A 243 -2.70 -10.89 16.55
CA ILE A 243 -2.76 -12.33 16.40
C ILE A 243 -2.61 -12.97 17.77
N ILE A 244 -3.60 -13.75 18.15
CA ILE A 244 -3.71 -14.40 19.46
C ILE A 244 -3.76 -15.90 19.27
N GLU A 245 -2.85 -16.64 19.88
CA GLU A 245 -2.93 -18.09 19.95
C GLU A 245 -4.07 -18.48 20.90
N ALA A 246 -5.09 -19.15 20.36
CA ALA A 246 -6.28 -19.49 21.11
C ALA A 246 -6.76 -20.91 20.77
N LYS A 247 -7.60 -21.48 21.66
CA LYS A 247 -8.30 -22.73 21.42
C LYS A 247 -9.79 -22.45 21.35
N ILE A 248 -10.47 -23.08 20.38
CA ILE A 248 -11.92 -23.07 20.29
C ILE A 248 -12.43 -24.42 20.81
N LEU A 249 -13.08 -24.40 21.96
CA LEU A 249 -13.64 -25.57 22.61
C LEU A 249 -15.04 -25.25 23.14
N ASP A 250 -15.98 -26.14 22.91
CA ASP A 250 -17.39 -26.02 23.41
C ASP A 250 -18.02 -24.67 23.04
N ASN A 251 -17.79 -24.21 21.81
CA ASN A 251 -18.23 -22.90 21.30
C ASN A 251 -17.63 -21.68 22.04
N HIS A 252 -16.47 -21.84 22.67
CA HIS A 252 -15.77 -20.78 23.37
C HIS A 252 -14.32 -20.64 22.87
N ILE A 253 -13.87 -19.41 22.73
CA ILE A 253 -12.50 -19.05 22.43
C ILE A 253 -11.77 -18.84 23.75
N ARG A 254 -10.68 -19.58 23.99
CA ARG A 254 -9.92 -19.57 25.24
C ARG A 254 -8.46 -19.22 25.00
N PHE A 255 -7.97 -18.21 25.71
CA PHE A 255 -6.57 -17.80 25.72
C PHE A 255 -6.26 -17.02 27.01
N GLU A 256 -5.06 -17.19 27.61
CA GLU A 256 -4.57 -16.47 28.79
C GLU A 256 -5.60 -16.33 29.94
N GLY A 257 -6.42 -17.37 30.18
CA GLY A 257 -7.49 -17.35 31.19
C GLY A 257 -8.70 -16.51 30.82
N ILE A 258 -8.79 -16.05 29.59
CA ILE A 258 -9.97 -15.43 29.01
C ILE A 258 -10.80 -16.53 28.36
N ASP A 259 -12.13 -16.49 28.58
CA ASP A 259 -13.11 -17.41 28.03
C ASP A 259 -14.27 -16.58 27.47
N VAL A 260 -14.43 -16.55 26.15
CA VAL A 260 -15.45 -15.78 25.44
C VAL A 260 -16.22 -16.67 24.47
N GLU A 261 -17.52 -16.45 24.34
CA GLU A 261 -18.36 -17.21 23.40
C GLU A 261 -17.90 -16.96 21.94
N ALA A 262 -17.72 -18.03 21.18
CA ALA A 262 -17.29 -17.96 19.80
C ALA A 262 -18.46 -17.51 18.91
N PRO A 263 -18.26 -16.54 18.00
CA PRO A 263 -19.29 -16.13 17.05
C PRO A 263 -19.61 -17.26 16.06
N GLN A 264 -20.77 -17.18 15.44
CA GLN A 264 -21.32 -18.25 14.59
C GLN A 264 -20.33 -18.71 13.49
N HIS A 265 -19.58 -17.80 12.89
CA HIS A 265 -18.62 -18.11 11.83
C HIS A 265 -17.36 -18.83 12.33
N LEU A 266 -17.04 -18.78 13.63
CA LEU A 266 -15.94 -19.48 14.27
C LEU A 266 -16.36 -20.74 15.03
N SER A 267 -17.62 -20.86 15.40
CA SER A 267 -18.12 -21.89 16.31
C SER A 267 -17.90 -23.34 15.84
N LYS A 268 -17.73 -23.55 14.53
CA LYS A 268 -17.49 -24.87 13.92
C LYS A 268 -16.02 -25.25 13.79
N LEU A 269 -15.10 -24.33 14.09
CA LEU A 269 -13.67 -24.59 14.01
C LEU A 269 -13.23 -25.31 15.29
N THR A 270 -12.67 -26.48 15.13
CA THR A 270 -12.23 -27.35 16.26
C THR A 270 -10.77 -27.79 16.16
N GLU A 271 -10.02 -27.17 15.27
CA GLU A 271 -8.62 -27.54 15.02
C GLU A 271 -7.69 -27.03 16.14
N ASP A 272 -6.65 -27.80 16.43
CA ASP A 272 -5.57 -27.33 17.31
C ASP A 272 -4.65 -26.33 16.55
N GLY A 273 -4.16 -25.33 17.30
CA GLY A 273 -3.20 -24.36 16.77
C GLY A 273 -3.82 -23.23 15.95
N LEU A 274 -5.15 -23.01 16.09
CA LEU A 274 -5.82 -21.86 15.52
C LEU A 274 -5.25 -20.56 16.08
N LYS A 275 -5.16 -19.55 15.21
CA LYS A 275 -4.80 -18.20 15.58
C LYS A 275 -5.98 -17.28 15.32
N ILE A 276 -6.35 -16.52 16.35
CA ILE A 276 -7.45 -15.56 16.27
C ILE A 276 -6.86 -14.19 15.91
N GLY A 277 -7.41 -13.58 14.87
CA GLY A 277 -7.03 -12.24 14.41
C GLY A 277 -8.07 -11.20 14.82
N LEU A 278 -7.63 -10.08 15.39
CA LEU A 278 -8.48 -8.92 15.70
C LEU A 278 -7.75 -7.64 15.30
N ARG A 279 -8.46 -6.74 14.63
CA ARG A 279 -7.91 -5.41 14.35
C ARG A 279 -7.79 -4.60 15.63
N SER A 280 -6.86 -3.66 15.66
CA SER A 280 -6.69 -2.73 16.80
C SER A 280 -7.96 -1.93 17.11
N SER A 281 -8.77 -1.61 16.11
CA SER A 281 -10.07 -0.93 16.22
C SER A 281 -11.23 -1.83 16.68
N ASP A 282 -11.03 -3.14 16.68
CA ASP A 282 -12.03 -4.10 17.15
C ASP A 282 -11.83 -4.48 18.63
N ILE A 283 -10.94 -3.75 19.31
CA ILE A 283 -10.67 -3.86 20.74
C ILE A 283 -10.88 -2.49 21.35
N GLU A 284 -11.65 -2.41 22.44
CA GLU A 284 -12.01 -1.15 23.08
C GLU A 284 -11.81 -1.19 24.60
N LEU A 285 -11.58 -0.03 25.22
CA LEU A 285 -11.56 0.09 26.68
C LEU A 285 -12.96 -0.16 27.25
N GLY A 286 -13.04 -0.86 28.38
CA GLY A 286 -14.34 -1.13 29.00
C GLY A 286 -14.21 -1.58 30.46
N GLU A 287 -15.10 -1.09 31.33
CA GLU A 287 -15.05 -1.36 32.78
C GLU A 287 -15.23 -2.84 33.15
N ASN A 288 -15.99 -3.57 32.37
CA ASN A 288 -16.29 -5.00 32.60
C ASN A 288 -15.39 -5.93 31.77
N GLY A 289 -14.35 -5.39 31.12
CA GLY A 289 -13.44 -6.13 30.27
C GLY A 289 -12.37 -6.92 31.00
N HIS A 290 -11.48 -7.51 30.23
CA HIS A 290 -10.34 -8.27 30.71
C HIS A 290 -9.15 -7.34 30.99
N GLU A 291 -8.47 -7.56 32.13
CA GLU A 291 -7.34 -6.73 32.56
C GLU A 291 -6.07 -7.04 31.75
N PHE A 292 -5.46 -5.99 31.25
CA PHE A 292 -4.15 -6.00 30.58
C PHE A 292 -3.26 -4.93 31.17
N GLU A 293 -1.96 -5.10 31.03
CA GLU A 293 -0.94 -4.14 31.45
C GLU A 293 -0.44 -3.33 30.26
N VAL A 294 -0.31 -2.02 30.45
CA VAL A 294 0.24 -1.10 29.44
C VAL A 294 1.76 -1.27 29.36
N GLU A 295 2.28 -1.72 28.21
CA GLU A 295 3.72 -1.75 27.92
C GLU A 295 4.18 -0.41 27.29
N LEU A 296 3.34 0.20 26.43
CA LEU A 296 3.64 1.46 25.75
C LEU A 296 2.34 2.17 25.39
N ALA A 297 2.33 3.50 25.44
CA ALA A 297 1.26 4.33 24.89
C ALA A 297 1.88 5.34 23.91
N GLU A 298 1.45 5.29 22.67
CA GLU A 298 1.88 6.20 21.60
C GLU A 298 0.73 7.13 21.24
N ILE A 299 0.99 8.44 21.18
CA ILE A 299 0.01 9.42 20.72
C ILE A 299 0.38 9.81 19.30
N SER A 300 -0.51 9.52 18.34
CA SER A 300 -0.36 9.87 16.93
C SER A 300 -1.50 10.78 16.50
N GLY A 301 -1.25 12.08 16.46
CA GLY A 301 -2.27 13.05 16.06
C GLY A 301 -3.44 13.10 17.04
N SER A 302 -4.60 12.57 16.64
CA SER A 302 -5.83 12.49 17.44
C SER A 302 -6.10 11.11 18.05
N GLU A 303 -5.18 10.16 17.88
CA GLU A 303 -5.33 8.77 18.29
C GLU A 303 -4.31 8.39 19.36
N THR A 304 -4.66 7.42 20.21
CA THR A 304 -3.76 6.76 21.14
C THR A 304 -3.64 5.29 20.78
N LEU A 305 -2.42 4.82 20.51
CA LEU A 305 -2.13 3.40 20.32
C LEU A 305 -1.60 2.83 21.64
N LEU A 306 -2.32 1.87 22.23
CA LEU A 306 -1.92 1.18 23.43
C LEU A 306 -1.34 -0.19 23.10
N HIS A 307 -0.10 -0.41 23.46
CA HIS A 307 0.54 -1.72 23.47
C HIS A 307 0.29 -2.36 24.83
N LEU A 308 -0.46 -3.43 24.84
CA LEU A 308 -0.95 -4.10 26.03
C LEU A 308 -0.42 -5.53 26.10
N LYS A 309 -0.20 -6.01 27.34
CA LYS A 309 0.27 -7.36 27.60
C LYS A 309 -0.57 -8.06 28.67
N ARG A 310 -0.82 -9.36 28.45
CA ARG A 310 -1.34 -10.29 29.46
C ARG A 310 -0.72 -11.67 29.23
N GLY A 311 0.06 -12.15 30.21
CA GLY A 311 0.84 -13.37 30.00
C GLY A 311 1.83 -13.22 28.84
N ASP A 312 1.75 -14.11 27.88
CA ASP A 312 2.56 -14.06 26.65
C ASP A 312 1.83 -13.31 25.49
N THR A 313 0.55 -13.01 25.64
CA THR A 313 -0.24 -12.31 24.63
C THR A 313 0.04 -10.81 24.66
N LYS A 314 0.43 -10.28 23.50
CA LYS A 314 0.60 -8.84 23.24
C LYS A 314 -0.40 -8.39 22.20
N ILE A 315 -1.03 -7.24 22.44
CA ILE A 315 -2.03 -6.66 21.55
C ILE A 315 -1.85 -5.15 21.44
N ILE A 316 -2.29 -4.60 20.32
CA ILE A 316 -2.36 -3.16 20.06
C ILE A 316 -3.83 -2.75 19.99
N VAL A 317 -4.20 -1.73 20.74
CA VAL A 317 -5.53 -1.12 20.72
C VAL A 317 -5.43 0.29 20.18
N SER A 318 -6.25 0.63 19.19
CA SER A 318 -6.37 1.99 18.66
C SER A 318 -7.58 2.67 19.28
N ILE A 319 -7.36 3.85 19.87
CA ILE A 319 -8.37 4.67 20.53
C ILE A 319 -8.42 6.01 19.83
N GLU A 320 -9.59 6.39 19.28
CA GLU A 320 -9.78 7.65 18.53
C GLU A 320 -9.84 8.90 19.44
N GLU A 321 -9.13 8.86 20.58
CA GLU A 321 -9.01 9.93 21.53
C GLU A 321 -7.57 10.03 22.03
N VAL A 322 -7.15 11.23 22.43
CA VAL A 322 -5.86 11.44 23.08
C VAL A 322 -5.98 11.15 24.57
N LEU A 323 -5.50 9.99 24.98
CA LEU A 323 -5.49 9.55 26.37
C LEU A 323 -4.06 9.35 26.87
N ASN A 324 -3.83 9.67 28.14
CA ASN A 324 -2.53 9.53 28.77
C ASN A 324 -2.51 8.29 29.69
N PHE A 325 -1.64 7.35 29.39
CA PHE A 325 -1.38 6.16 30.19
C PHE A 325 0.08 6.11 30.61
N LYS A 326 0.33 5.51 31.77
CA LYS A 326 1.69 5.22 32.23
C LYS A 326 2.02 3.75 31.95
N ILE A 327 3.29 3.47 31.73
CA ILE A 327 3.78 2.09 31.65
C ILE A 327 3.43 1.40 32.99
N HIS A 328 2.96 0.14 32.89
CA HIS A 328 2.44 -0.70 33.97
C HIS A 328 1.04 -0.31 34.51
N ASP A 329 0.36 0.69 33.92
CA ASP A 329 -1.05 0.90 34.22
C ASP A 329 -1.86 -0.36 33.86
N LYS A 330 -2.89 -0.65 34.67
CA LYS A 330 -3.84 -1.73 34.39
C LYS A 330 -5.05 -1.16 33.70
N VAL A 331 -5.37 -1.67 32.55
CA VAL A 331 -6.55 -1.28 31.75
C VAL A 331 -7.41 -2.49 31.48
N LYS A 332 -8.71 -2.28 31.42
CA LYS A 332 -9.64 -3.33 31.03
C LYS A 332 -10.11 -3.11 29.59
N ILE A 333 -10.14 -4.17 28.81
CA ILE A 333 -10.52 -4.15 27.41
C ILE A 333 -11.61 -5.17 27.10
N ASN A 334 -12.45 -4.85 26.13
CA ASN A 334 -13.42 -5.72 25.52
C ASN A 334 -13.03 -6.04 24.08
N PHE A 335 -13.27 -7.25 23.65
CA PHE A 335 -13.05 -7.71 22.29
C PHE A 335 -14.38 -7.71 21.51
N LYS A 336 -14.43 -7.07 20.35
CA LYS A 336 -15.54 -7.21 19.39
C LYS A 336 -15.41 -8.55 18.66
N ILE A 337 -15.67 -9.62 19.41
CA ILE A 337 -15.35 -10.98 18.97
C ILE A 337 -16.10 -11.40 17.69
N ASP A 338 -17.27 -10.78 17.40
CA ASP A 338 -18.00 -10.97 16.15
C ASP A 338 -17.21 -10.53 14.91
N ARG A 339 -16.16 -9.72 15.12
CA ARG A 339 -15.25 -9.27 14.07
C ARG A 339 -13.92 -10.03 14.02
N ALA A 340 -13.81 -11.09 14.82
CA ALA A 340 -12.60 -11.91 14.87
C ALA A 340 -12.44 -12.74 13.58
N TYR A 341 -11.20 -12.87 13.17
CA TYR A 341 -10.75 -13.80 12.13
C TYR A 341 -10.21 -15.06 12.77
N ALA A 342 -10.24 -16.17 12.05
CA ALA A 342 -9.47 -17.35 12.41
C ALA A 342 -8.54 -17.74 11.28
N PHE A 343 -7.33 -18.14 11.66
CA PHE A 343 -6.32 -18.66 10.73
C PHE A 343 -5.87 -20.04 11.19
N HIS A 344 -5.63 -20.93 10.24
CA HIS A 344 -5.04 -22.25 10.50
C HIS A 344 -3.60 -22.12 11.03
N ALA A 345 -3.08 -23.21 11.56
CA ALA A 345 -1.69 -23.26 12.04
C ALA A 345 -0.66 -22.91 10.95
N ASP A 346 -0.95 -23.22 9.67
CA ASP A 346 -0.12 -22.86 8.51
C ASP A 346 -0.25 -21.38 8.08
N GLY A 347 -1.12 -20.62 8.76
CA GLY A 347 -1.34 -19.21 8.52
C GLY A 347 -2.38 -18.88 7.44
N LYS A 348 -3.03 -19.86 6.83
CA LYS A 348 -4.13 -19.60 5.88
C LYS A 348 -5.39 -19.17 6.61
N LEU A 349 -6.21 -18.35 5.94
CA LEU A 349 -7.51 -17.95 6.47
C LEU A 349 -8.42 -19.18 6.63
N ALA A 350 -8.91 -19.40 7.84
CA ALA A 350 -9.92 -20.42 8.15
C ALA A 350 -11.34 -19.83 8.10
N SER A 351 -11.51 -18.61 8.63
CA SER A 351 -12.80 -17.92 8.61
C SER A 351 -12.64 -16.41 8.76
N SER A 352 -13.52 -15.66 8.12
CA SER A 352 -13.63 -14.19 8.16
C SER A 352 -15.01 -13.77 8.65
N PRO A 353 -15.12 -12.66 9.41
CA PRO A 353 -16.41 -12.09 9.82
C PRO A 353 -17.24 -11.54 8.66
N PHE A 354 -16.64 -11.40 7.46
CA PHE A 354 -17.30 -10.88 6.27
C PHE A 354 -17.82 -11.96 5.32
N GLY A 355 -17.81 -13.23 5.73
CA GLY A 355 -18.48 -14.31 5.01
C GLY A 355 -17.71 -14.93 3.87
N GLY A 356 -16.40 -14.84 3.87
CA GLY A 356 -15.53 -15.61 2.99
C GLY A 356 -15.26 -17.01 3.57
N LEU A 357 -16.12 -17.96 3.33
CA LEU A 357 -15.78 -19.38 3.47
C LEU A 357 -15.05 -19.78 2.20
N ASN A 358 -13.73 -19.83 2.25
CA ASN A 358 -12.96 -20.59 1.29
C ASN A 358 -13.02 -22.05 1.71
N GLY A 359 -13.98 -22.79 1.09
CA GLY A 359 -14.00 -24.24 1.12
C GLY A 359 -12.94 -24.83 0.24
#